data_669ad76a137e6d9ed74c7e543c5b1c1e
#
_entry.id   669ad76a137e6d9ed74c7e543c5b1c1e
#
_cell.length_a   1.000
_cell.length_b   1.000
_cell.length_c   1.000
_cell.angle_alpha   90.00
_cell.angle_beta   90.00
_cell.angle_gamma   90.00
#
_symmetry.space_group_name_H-M   'P 1'
#
loop_
_entity.id
_entity.type
_entity.pdbx_description
1 polymer ?
#
loop_
_entity_poly.entity_id
_entity_poly.type
_entity_poly.pdbx_seq_one_letter_code
_entity_poly.pdbx_strand_id
1 'polypeptide(L)'
;MIFNIQNSFFGKNLVVFIYGLIILSCQPKEESYYMFSSFKEPATEGLFYLYSKDGYNWTRIEHSFLQPEIGKQKVMRDPSIVQGPDGTYHMVWTTSWRGDLGFGYASTKDLIHWTDQRLIPAMEFDTSTVNVWAPELYYNQDDNRFIIIWASTIPFKFPKGQEDEKNNHRMYYTTTKDFKEFTETKLFLDPGFSVIDAVIVRRAENDFVLVLKDNTRPERNLKVAFGESPLGPWNNISEPFTGFLTEGPTVLNIHKDYLIYFDQYRTKTYGAVRTQDFIKFDSIDHEINVPDGHKHGTIFTSNKKILNELLREAELNQE
;
A
#
# COMPACT_ATOMS: atom_id res chain seq x y z
N MET A 1 17.54 96.91 -14.43
CA MET A 1 16.10 96.55 -14.37
C MET A 1 15.92 95.33 -15.21
N ILE A 2 15.90 94.16 -14.55
CA ILE A 2 16.05 92.81 -15.16
C ILE A 2 14.71 92.11 -14.99
N PHE A 3 14.09 91.76 -16.11
CA PHE A 3 12.89 90.91 -16.13
C PHE A 3 13.30 89.46 -16.29
N ASN A 4 12.91 88.63 -15.33
CA ASN A 4 13.02 87.18 -15.35
C ASN A 4 11.72 86.62 -15.90
N ILE A 5 11.81 85.83 -16.98
CA ILE A 5 10.69 85.02 -17.51
C ILE A 5 10.92 83.58 -17.10
N GLN A 6 10.04 83.08 -16.24
CA GLN A 6 9.99 81.66 -15.92
C GLN A 6 9.12 80.94 -16.93
N ASN A 7 9.71 79.99 -17.67
CA ASN A 7 8.98 78.99 -18.48
C ASN A 7 8.65 77.75 -17.65
N SER A 8 7.36 77.57 -17.42
CA SER A 8 6.81 76.36 -16.80
C SER A 8 6.52 75.35 -17.88
N PHE A 9 7.27 74.26 -17.88
CA PHE A 9 6.97 73.04 -18.69
C PHE A 9 6.09 72.08 -17.88
N PHE A 10 4.82 71.93 -18.27
CA PHE A 10 3.93 70.86 -17.81
C PHE A 10 4.27 69.57 -18.55
N GLY A 11 4.98 68.64 -17.89
CA GLY A 11 5.16 67.25 -18.34
C GLY A 11 3.90 66.45 -18.03
N LYS A 12 3.19 65.98 -19.06
CA LYS A 12 2.09 65.04 -18.95
C LYS A 12 2.69 63.65 -18.76
N ASN A 13 2.69 63.13 -17.55
CA ASN A 13 3.00 61.72 -17.27
C ASN A 13 1.82 60.83 -17.73
N LEU A 14 2.02 60.11 -18.82
CA LEU A 14 1.11 59.05 -19.29
C LEU A 14 1.39 57.79 -18.48
N VAL A 15 0.54 57.51 -17.49
CA VAL A 15 0.59 56.22 -16.75
C VAL A 15 -0.17 55.19 -17.57
N VAL A 16 0.57 54.29 -18.23
CA VAL A 16 0.00 53.13 -18.94
C VAL A 16 -0.25 52.03 -17.91
N PHE A 17 -1.52 51.83 -17.55
CA PHE A 17 -1.93 50.64 -16.79
C PHE A 17 -1.95 49.43 -17.72
N ILE A 18 -0.94 48.57 -17.61
CA ILE A 18 -0.97 47.23 -18.23
C ILE A 18 -1.81 46.32 -17.32
N TYR A 19 -3.07 46.11 -17.69
CA TYR A 19 -3.88 45.04 -17.11
C TYR A 19 -3.34 43.70 -17.60
N GLY A 20 -2.49 43.06 -16.79
CA GLY A 20 -2.11 41.66 -17.00
C GLY A 20 -3.33 40.76 -16.77
N LEU A 21 -3.93 40.23 -17.84
CA LEU A 21 -4.89 39.16 -17.75
C LEU A 21 -4.15 37.90 -17.21
N ILE A 22 -4.30 37.64 -15.91
CA ILE A 22 -3.93 36.33 -15.34
C ILE A 22 -4.99 35.35 -15.84
N ILE A 23 -4.71 34.67 -16.93
CA ILE A 23 -5.48 33.50 -17.35
C ILE A 23 -5.13 32.39 -16.33
N LEU A 24 -5.97 32.23 -15.29
CA LEU A 24 -5.97 31.01 -14.49
C LEU A 24 -6.36 29.86 -15.44
N SER A 25 -5.35 29.21 -15.98
CA SER A 25 -5.55 27.94 -16.67
C SER A 25 -6.05 26.94 -15.63
N CYS A 26 -7.37 26.76 -15.57
CA CYS A 26 -7.96 25.63 -14.88
C CYS A 26 -7.56 24.38 -15.68
N GLN A 27 -6.43 23.79 -15.35
CA GLN A 27 -6.10 22.47 -15.87
C GLN A 27 -7.21 21.51 -15.41
N PRO A 28 -7.86 20.78 -16.30
CA PRO A 28 -8.84 19.78 -15.90
C PRO A 28 -8.14 18.81 -14.94
N LYS A 29 -8.72 18.59 -13.76
CA LYS A 29 -8.22 17.63 -12.79
C LYS A 29 -8.14 16.28 -13.50
N GLU A 30 -6.95 15.72 -13.59
CA GLU A 30 -6.73 14.42 -14.23
C GLU A 30 -7.63 13.38 -13.57
N GLU A 31 -8.36 12.63 -14.38
CA GLU A 31 -9.28 11.59 -13.88
C GLU A 31 -8.46 10.49 -13.23
N SER A 32 -8.67 10.28 -11.93
CA SER A 32 -7.99 9.24 -11.15
C SER A 32 -8.85 7.99 -11.04
N TYR A 33 -8.20 6.85 -10.98
CA TYR A 33 -8.77 5.54 -10.76
C TYR A 33 -8.11 4.87 -9.56
N TYR A 34 -8.86 3.99 -8.91
CA TYR A 34 -8.30 3.08 -7.93
C TYR A 34 -7.81 1.83 -8.63
N MET A 35 -6.62 1.40 -8.28
CA MET A 35 -5.99 0.17 -8.72
C MET A 35 -5.86 -0.78 -7.55
N PHE A 36 -5.97 -2.07 -7.79
CA PHE A 36 -5.78 -3.09 -6.79
C PHE A 36 -4.80 -4.13 -7.33
N SER A 37 -3.58 -4.19 -6.76
CA SER A 37 -2.64 -5.27 -7.04
C SER A 37 -3.16 -6.57 -6.44
N SER A 38 -2.96 -7.69 -7.12
CA SER A 38 -3.50 -8.96 -6.69
C SER A 38 -2.68 -10.12 -7.25
N PHE A 39 -2.84 -11.30 -6.68
CA PHE A 39 -2.38 -12.56 -7.25
C PHE A 39 -3.54 -13.56 -7.32
N LYS A 40 -3.32 -14.68 -7.99
CA LYS A 40 -4.26 -15.82 -8.06
C LYS A 40 -3.55 -17.07 -7.57
N GLU A 41 -4.25 -17.94 -6.84
CA GLU A 41 -3.68 -19.24 -6.46
C GLU A 41 -3.43 -20.14 -7.69
N PRO A 42 -2.29 -20.84 -7.77
CA PRO A 42 -1.29 -21.11 -6.72
C PRO A 42 -0.14 -20.10 -6.62
N ALA A 43 -0.34 -18.84 -7.03
CA ALA A 43 0.60 -17.74 -6.96
C ALA A 43 1.83 -17.83 -7.90
N THR A 44 1.73 -18.64 -8.94
CA THR A 44 2.79 -18.84 -9.95
C THR A 44 2.59 -18.01 -11.22
N GLU A 45 1.41 -17.40 -11.38
CA GLU A 45 1.08 -16.58 -12.55
C GLU A 45 1.50 -15.12 -12.39
N GLY A 46 1.81 -14.68 -11.17
CA GLY A 46 2.36 -13.37 -10.87
C GLY A 46 1.33 -12.29 -10.56
N LEU A 47 1.66 -11.05 -10.99
CA LEU A 47 0.93 -9.83 -10.67
C LEU A 47 -0.26 -9.62 -11.58
N PHE A 48 -1.43 -9.43 -10.97
CA PHE A 48 -2.65 -9.00 -11.63
C PHE A 48 -3.13 -7.65 -11.10
N TYR A 49 -3.94 -6.96 -11.89
CA TYR A 49 -4.60 -5.73 -11.47
C TYR A 49 -6.10 -5.81 -11.63
N LEU A 50 -6.78 -5.19 -10.67
CA LEU A 50 -8.15 -4.75 -10.83
C LEU A 50 -8.16 -3.22 -10.81
N TYR A 51 -9.19 -2.62 -11.39
CA TYR A 51 -9.40 -1.18 -11.34
C TYR A 51 -10.84 -0.85 -10.98
N SER A 52 -11.02 0.32 -10.37
CA SER A 52 -12.32 0.86 -10.01
C SER A 52 -12.33 2.38 -10.17
N LYS A 53 -13.49 2.92 -10.50
CA LYS A 53 -13.71 4.37 -10.54
C LYS A 53 -14.30 4.90 -9.23
N ASP A 54 -15.05 4.07 -8.55
CA ASP A 54 -15.82 4.41 -7.35
C ASP A 54 -15.27 3.80 -6.07
N GLY A 55 -14.33 2.83 -6.19
CA GLY A 55 -13.76 2.09 -5.07
C GLY A 55 -14.69 0.99 -4.54
N TYR A 56 -15.85 0.74 -5.17
CA TYR A 56 -16.81 -0.29 -4.79
C TYR A 56 -16.94 -1.37 -5.86
N ASN A 57 -16.98 -0.97 -7.12
CA ASN A 57 -17.12 -1.86 -8.26
C ASN A 57 -15.77 -2.05 -8.95
N TRP A 58 -15.22 -3.25 -8.85
CA TRP A 58 -13.91 -3.59 -9.39
C TRP A 58 -14.04 -4.37 -10.69
N THR A 59 -13.18 -4.04 -11.63
CA THR A 59 -13.06 -4.74 -12.92
C THR A 59 -11.64 -5.31 -13.01
N ARG A 60 -11.51 -6.58 -13.37
CA ARG A 60 -10.20 -7.21 -13.55
C ARG A 60 -9.60 -6.85 -14.90
N ILE A 61 -8.28 -6.81 -14.96
CA ILE A 61 -7.50 -6.77 -16.20
C ILE A 61 -6.98 -8.18 -16.44
N GLU A 62 -7.37 -8.79 -17.56
CA GLU A 62 -7.09 -10.21 -17.86
C GLU A 62 -5.67 -10.39 -18.44
N HIS A 63 -4.66 -10.01 -17.66
CA HIS A 63 -3.25 -10.13 -18.01
C HIS A 63 -2.40 -10.22 -16.75
N SER A 64 -1.31 -11.00 -16.80
CA SER A 64 -0.27 -11.02 -15.77
C SER A 64 0.85 -10.05 -16.16
N PHE A 65 1.06 -9.03 -15.34
CA PHE A 65 2.00 -7.94 -15.63
C PHE A 65 3.44 -8.19 -15.16
N LEU A 66 3.64 -9.16 -14.28
CA LEU A 66 4.96 -9.57 -13.83
C LEU A 66 4.92 -11.01 -13.31
N GLN A 67 5.59 -11.94 -13.97
CA GLN A 67 5.71 -13.31 -13.49
C GLN A 67 6.84 -13.45 -12.46
N PRO A 68 6.69 -14.27 -11.40
CA PRO A 68 7.71 -14.42 -10.38
C PRO A 68 8.91 -15.24 -10.88
N GLU A 69 10.09 -14.64 -10.80
CA GLU A 69 11.34 -15.28 -11.25
C GLU A 69 12.30 -15.61 -10.11
N ILE A 70 12.08 -15.00 -8.93
CA ILE A 70 12.99 -15.08 -7.77
C ILE A 70 12.35 -15.81 -6.59
N GLY A 71 13.18 -16.12 -5.60
CA GLY A 71 12.79 -16.89 -4.43
C GLY A 71 12.82 -18.40 -4.67
N LYS A 72 12.83 -19.17 -3.60
CA LYS A 72 12.94 -20.64 -3.65
C LYS A 72 11.76 -21.30 -4.35
N GLN A 73 10.57 -20.71 -4.22
CA GLN A 73 9.35 -21.27 -4.80
C GLN A 73 8.86 -20.51 -6.04
N LYS A 74 9.48 -19.36 -6.34
CA LYS A 74 9.08 -18.49 -7.47
C LYS A 74 7.58 -18.23 -7.48
N VAL A 75 7.06 -17.79 -6.37
CA VAL A 75 5.66 -17.36 -6.22
C VAL A 75 5.59 -15.85 -6.00
N MET A 76 4.48 -15.26 -6.36
CA MET A 76 4.15 -13.87 -6.04
C MET A 76 2.85 -13.84 -5.26
N ARG A 77 2.98 -13.67 -3.94
CA ARG A 77 1.85 -13.52 -3.03
C ARG A 77 1.88 -12.14 -2.42
N ASP A 78 0.73 -11.63 -2.06
CA ASP A 78 0.58 -10.44 -1.26
C ASP A 78 1.34 -9.22 -1.87
N PRO A 79 1.16 -8.89 -3.18
CA PRO A 79 1.92 -7.80 -3.82
C PRO A 79 1.48 -6.45 -3.27
N SER A 80 2.36 -5.76 -2.56
CA SER A 80 2.14 -4.41 -2.04
C SER A 80 2.83 -3.37 -2.92
N ILE A 81 2.07 -2.36 -3.37
CA ILE A 81 2.53 -1.31 -4.29
C ILE A 81 2.31 0.07 -3.69
N VAL A 82 3.36 0.89 -3.71
CA VAL A 82 3.31 2.31 -3.33
C VAL A 82 4.04 3.15 -4.37
N GLN A 83 3.48 4.31 -4.72
CA GLN A 83 4.15 5.29 -5.56
C GLN A 83 5.04 6.21 -4.73
N GLY A 84 6.30 6.32 -5.10
CA GLY A 84 7.25 7.26 -4.52
C GLY A 84 7.07 8.70 -5.04
N PRO A 85 7.74 9.68 -4.41
CA PRO A 85 7.60 11.10 -4.74
C PRO A 85 8.12 11.44 -6.14
N ASP A 86 8.97 10.61 -6.73
CA ASP A 86 9.49 10.74 -8.09
C ASP A 86 8.58 10.11 -9.15
N GLY A 87 7.42 9.60 -8.74
CA GLY A 87 6.46 8.91 -9.59
C GLY A 87 6.79 7.44 -9.89
N THR A 88 7.86 6.88 -9.28
CA THR A 88 8.17 5.45 -9.39
C THR A 88 7.22 4.65 -8.51
N TYR A 89 6.63 3.61 -9.07
CA TYR A 89 5.92 2.59 -8.30
C TYR A 89 6.92 1.55 -7.82
N HIS A 90 6.90 1.27 -6.55
CA HIS A 90 7.70 0.24 -5.90
C HIS A 90 6.79 -0.88 -5.44
N MET A 91 7.21 -2.11 -5.66
CA MET A 91 6.45 -3.29 -5.25
C MET A 91 7.32 -4.23 -4.43
N VAL A 92 6.73 -4.78 -3.38
CA VAL A 92 7.27 -5.91 -2.61
C VAL A 92 6.26 -7.05 -2.57
N TRP A 93 6.74 -8.31 -2.41
CA TRP A 93 5.88 -9.48 -2.35
C TRP A 93 6.50 -10.65 -1.61
N THR A 94 5.68 -11.59 -1.17
CA THR A 94 6.09 -12.87 -0.62
C THR A 94 6.57 -13.80 -1.74
N THR A 95 7.81 -14.30 -1.64
CA THR A 95 8.46 -15.14 -2.67
C THR A 95 8.37 -16.62 -2.41
N SER A 96 8.02 -17.02 -1.17
CA SER A 96 7.85 -18.42 -0.79
C SER A 96 6.99 -18.57 0.46
N TRP A 97 6.35 -19.72 0.61
CA TRP A 97 5.68 -20.10 1.85
C TRP A 97 6.66 -20.26 3.01
N ARG A 98 7.84 -20.81 2.73
CA ARG A 98 8.87 -21.03 3.76
C ARG A 98 10.24 -21.09 3.12
N GLY A 99 11.24 -20.69 3.90
CA GLY A 99 12.64 -20.90 3.59
C GLY A 99 13.34 -19.76 2.90
N ASP A 100 12.65 -18.74 2.38
CA ASP A 100 13.28 -17.47 2.02
C ASP A 100 13.41 -16.59 3.27
N LEU A 101 14.56 -15.93 3.39
CA LEU A 101 14.87 -14.99 4.47
C LEU A 101 14.74 -13.53 4.02
N GLY A 102 13.94 -13.31 2.98
CA GLY A 102 13.71 -12.02 2.38
C GLY A 102 12.41 -11.96 1.60
N PHE A 103 12.13 -10.82 1.02
CA PHE A 103 10.98 -10.53 0.19
C PHE A 103 11.40 -10.09 -1.21
N GLY A 104 10.50 -10.26 -2.18
CA GLY A 104 10.72 -9.80 -3.55
C GLY A 104 10.57 -8.29 -3.67
N TYR A 105 11.28 -7.70 -4.63
CA TYR A 105 11.19 -6.28 -4.98
C TYR A 105 11.36 -6.09 -6.48
N ALA A 106 10.54 -5.20 -7.04
CA ALA A 106 10.70 -4.61 -8.37
C ALA A 106 10.12 -3.19 -8.39
N SER A 107 10.43 -2.41 -9.41
CA SER A 107 9.89 -1.06 -9.58
C SER A 107 9.54 -0.76 -11.04
N THR A 108 8.67 0.22 -11.26
CA THR A 108 8.20 0.63 -12.57
C THR A 108 7.76 2.10 -12.59
N LYS A 109 7.66 2.69 -13.78
CA LYS A 109 7.07 4.03 -13.98
C LYS A 109 5.65 3.97 -14.55
N ASP A 110 5.24 2.82 -15.07
CA ASP A 110 4.00 2.66 -15.85
C ASP A 110 3.14 1.46 -15.47
N LEU A 111 3.54 0.68 -14.45
CA LEU A 111 2.89 -0.55 -14.00
C LEU A 111 2.91 -1.71 -15.01
N ILE A 112 3.58 -1.53 -16.16
CA ILE A 112 3.73 -2.52 -17.22
C ILE A 112 5.16 -3.03 -17.29
N HIS A 113 6.13 -2.11 -17.42
CA HIS A 113 7.54 -2.45 -17.59
C HIS A 113 8.25 -2.42 -16.24
N TRP A 114 8.40 -3.59 -15.65
CA TRP A 114 9.05 -3.76 -14.36
C TRP A 114 10.57 -3.94 -14.51
N THR A 115 11.32 -3.40 -13.55
CA THR A 115 12.77 -3.66 -13.44
C THR A 115 13.05 -5.12 -13.10
N ASP A 116 14.32 -5.53 -13.19
CA ASP A 116 14.77 -6.84 -12.75
C ASP A 116 14.34 -7.10 -11.30
N GLN A 117 13.80 -8.29 -11.08
CA GLN A 117 13.35 -8.70 -9.76
C GLN A 117 14.55 -8.98 -8.85
N ARG A 118 14.45 -8.57 -7.59
CA ARG A 118 15.49 -8.78 -6.59
C ARG A 118 14.90 -9.35 -5.31
N LEU A 119 15.62 -10.29 -4.70
CA LEU A 119 15.33 -10.70 -3.34
C LEU A 119 16.04 -9.73 -2.37
N ILE A 120 15.27 -9.05 -1.54
CA ILE A 120 15.79 -8.16 -0.49
C ILE A 120 15.93 -8.99 0.78
N PRO A 121 17.17 -9.16 1.31
CA PRO A 121 17.39 -9.88 2.56
C PRO A 121 16.76 -9.12 3.72
N ALA A 122 15.99 -9.81 4.54
CA ALA A 122 15.23 -9.21 5.62
C ALA A 122 15.45 -9.88 6.98
N MET A 123 15.69 -11.19 6.98
CA MET A 123 15.80 -12.01 8.21
C MET A 123 17.09 -12.83 8.27
N GLU A 124 18.13 -12.46 7.51
CA GLU A 124 19.41 -13.20 7.49
C GLU A 124 20.17 -13.19 8.81
N PHE A 125 19.85 -12.24 9.70
CA PHE A 125 20.42 -12.18 11.05
C PHE A 125 19.99 -13.36 11.95
N ASP A 126 18.94 -14.09 11.57
CA ASP A 126 18.45 -15.26 12.27
C ASP A 126 17.99 -16.34 11.27
N THR A 127 18.88 -17.26 10.99
CA THR A 127 18.67 -18.35 10.00
C THR A 127 17.64 -19.41 10.42
N SER A 128 17.16 -19.37 11.66
CA SER A 128 16.04 -20.19 12.14
C SER A 128 14.67 -19.66 11.69
N THR A 129 14.64 -18.46 11.09
CA THR A 129 13.40 -17.84 10.57
C THR A 129 12.70 -18.79 9.59
N VAL A 130 11.41 -18.98 9.81
CA VAL A 130 10.59 -19.92 9.04
C VAL A 130 10.10 -19.31 7.73
N ASN A 131 9.74 -18.02 7.74
CA ASN A 131 9.05 -17.34 6.65
C ASN A 131 9.29 -15.82 6.69
N VAL A 132 9.07 -15.17 5.54
CA VAL A 132 8.90 -13.73 5.39
C VAL A 132 7.62 -13.53 4.58
N TRP A 133 6.53 -13.12 5.22
CA TRP A 133 5.20 -13.08 4.62
C TRP A 133 4.60 -11.69 4.58
N ALA A 134 3.81 -11.46 3.53
CA ALA A 134 3.01 -10.26 3.32
C ALA A 134 3.80 -8.98 3.62
N PRO A 135 4.92 -8.72 2.91
CA PRO A 135 5.59 -7.45 3.05
C PRO A 135 4.69 -6.33 2.56
N GLU A 136 4.50 -5.31 3.40
CA GLU A 136 3.66 -4.16 3.11
C GLU A 136 4.50 -2.89 3.07
N LEU A 137 4.27 -2.06 2.06
CA LEU A 137 4.95 -0.79 1.84
C LEU A 137 4.14 0.38 2.41
N TYR A 138 4.82 1.24 3.13
CA TYR A 138 4.30 2.54 3.52
C TYR A 138 5.32 3.62 3.19
N TYR A 139 4.92 4.67 2.44
CA TYR A 139 5.76 5.83 2.20
C TYR A 139 5.50 6.91 3.25
N ASN A 140 6.49 7.16 4.11
CA ASN A 140 6.44 8.23 5.08
C ASN A 140 6.92 9.54 4.45
N GLN A 141 5.98 10.47 4.23
CA GLN A 141 6.26 11.77 3.62
C GLN A 141 7.07 12.70 4.53
N ASP A 142 6.98 12.52 5.86
CA ASP A 142 7.59 13.43 6.83
C ASP A 142 9.12 13.31 6.84
N ASP A 143 9.66 12.13 6.59
CA ASP A 143 11.12 11.88 6.52
C ASP A 143 11.58 11.36 5.15
N ASN A 144 10.69 11.38 4.15
CA ASN A 144 10.95 10.97 2.78
C ASN A 144 11.56 9.55 2.71
N ARG A 145 10.87 8.58 3.32
CA ARG A 145 11.37 7.23 3.51
C ARG A 145 10.26 6.18 3.33
N PHE A 146 10.61 5.06 2.73
CA PHE A 146 9.76 3.89 2.70
C PHE A 146 9.96 3.06 3.95
N ILE A 147 8.87 2.62 4.54
CA ILE A 147 8.84 1.64 5.62
C ILE A 147 8.31 0.36 4.99
N ILE A 148 9.00 -0.75 5.19
CA ILE A 148 8.57 -2.08 4.79
C ILE A 148 8.36 -2.88 6.06
N ILE A 149 7.14 -3.39 6.25
CA ILE A 149 6.78 -4.25 7.37
C ILE A 149 6.41 -5.64 6.86
N TRP A 150 6.67 -6.69 7.60
CA TRP A 150 6.32 -8.05 7.22
C TRP A 150 6.15 -8.95 8.43
N ALA A 151 5.54 -10.12 8.25
CA ALA A 151 5.37 -11.12 9.28
C ALA A 151 6.45 -12.20 9.16
N SER A 152 7.09 -12.54 10.29
CA SER A 152 8.04 -13.64 10.39
C SER A 152 7.89 -14.42 11.68
N THR A 153 8.20 -15.72 11.60
CA THR A 153 8.31 -16.59 12.77
C THR A 153 9.77 -16.95 13.01
N ILE A 154 10.25 -16.70 14.22
CA ILE A 154 11.50 -17.23 14.75
C ILE A 154 11.09 -18.20 15.88
N PRO A 155 11.21 -19.52 15.68
CA PRO A 155 10.75 -20.50 16.66
C PRO A 155 11.39 -20.29 18.04
N PHE A 156 10.60 -20.48 19.08
CA PHE A 156 11.01 -20.36 20.49
C PHE A 156 11.43 -18.96 20.96
N LYS A 157 11.35 -17.96 20.11
CA LYS A 157 11.74 -16.58 20.46
C LYS A 157 10.71 -15.83 21.31
N PHE A 158 9.44 -16.12 21.08
CA PHE A 158 8.30 -15.48 21.77
C PHE A 158 7.35 -16.51 22.37
N PRO A 159 6.65 -16.19 23.47
CA PRO A 159 5.57 -17.05 23.98
C PRO A 159 4.55 -17.31 22.87
N LYS A 160 4.23 -18.58 22.62
CA LYS A 160 3.37 -18.97 21.48
C LYS A 160 1.88 -18.99 21.78
N GLY A 161 1.49 -18.95 23.05
CA GLY A 161 0.09 -19.11 23.42
C GLY A 161 -0.51 -20.42 22.91
N GLN A 162 -1.56 -20.33 22.09
CA GLN A 162 -2.23 -21.49 21.48
C GLN A 162 -1.65 -21.91 20.12
N GLU A 163 -0.68 -21.15 19.59
CA GLU A 163 -0.06 -21.45 18.30
C GLU A 163 1.08 -22.47 18.41
N ASP A 164 1.44 -23.09 17.30
CA ASP A 164 2.66 -23.89 17.20
C ASP A 164 3.88 -22.97 16.91
N GLU A 165 5.09 -23.48 17.23
CA GLU A 165 6.33 -22.71 17.09
C GLU A 165 6.64 -22.24 15.66
N LYS A 166 6.05 -22.84 14.65
CA LYS A 166 6.24 -22.47 13.23
C LYS A 166 5.19 -21.51 12.71
N ASN A 167 4.23 -21.11 13.56
CA ASN A 167 3.13 -20.23 13.20
C ASN A 167 2.96 -19.07 14.20
N ASN A 168 3.94 -18.87 15.08
CA ASN A 168 3.94 -17.81 16.09
C ASN A 168 4.63 -16.55 15.56
N HIS A 169 3.95 -15.86 14.64
CA HIS A 169 4.50 -14.72 13.93
C HIS A 169 4.58 -13.45 14.78
N ARG A 170 5.55 -12.59 14.44
CA ARG A 170 5.62 -11.19 14.87
C ARG A 170 5.88 -10.33 13.64
N MET A 171 5.51 -9.05 13.74
CA MET A 171 5.82 -8.09 12.67
C MET A 171 7.23 -7.54 12.86
N TYR A 172 7.96 -7.48 11.77
CA TYR A 172 9.29 -6.87 11.65
C TYR A 172 9.26 -5.75 10.63
N TYR A 173 10.27 -4.88 10.64
CA TYR A 173 10.39 -3.81 9.66
C TYR A 173 11.83 -3.48 9.32
N THR A 174 11.99 -2.88 8.17
CA THR A 174 13.17 -2.11 7.74
C THR A 174 12.72 -0.83 7.07
N THR A 175 13.64 0.10 6.84
CA THR A 175 13.36 1.32 6.09
C THR A 175 14.41 1.56 5.02
N THR A 176 14.01 2.25 3.94
CA THR A 176 14.90 2.64 2.86
C THR A 176 14.46 3.98 2.24
N LYS A 177 15.39 4.67 1.57
CA LYS A 177 15.07 5.85 0.76
C LYS A 177 15.05 5.55 -0.74
N ASP A 178 15.76 4.52 -1.16
CA ASP A 178 16.09 4.28 -2.58
C ASP A 178 16.05 2.80 -2.99
N PHE A 179 15.65 1.91 -2.08
CA PHE A 179 15.65 0.45 -2.24
C PHE A 179 17.03 -0.15 -2.58
N LYS A 180 18.11 0.57 -2.29
CA LYS A 180 19.49 0.08 -2.41
C LYS A 180 20.09 -0.18 -1.06
N GLU A 181 19.91 0.77 -0.15
CA GLU A 181 20.35 0.66 1.24
C GLU A 181 19.16 0.54 2.17
N PHE A 182 19.24 -0.37 3.11
CA PHE A 182 18.20 -0.67 4.08
C PHE A 182 18.77 -0.53 5.50
N THR A 183 17.91 -0.07 6.41
CA THR A 183 18.25 -0.11 7.84
C THR A 183 18.26 -1.54 8.34
N GLU A 184 18.92 -1.79 9.48
CA GLU A 184 18.82 -3.09 10.15
C GLU A 184 17.36 -3.44 10.44
N THR A 185 17.03 -4.72 10.28
CA THR A 185 15.71 -5.25 10.63
C THR A 185 15.48 -5.14 12.14
N LYS A 186 14.31 -4.64 12.50
CA LYS A 186 13.84 -4.50 13.88
C LYS A 186 12.46 -5.11 14.07
N LEU A 187 12.16 -5.46 15.32
CA LEU A 187 10.81 -5.82 15.71
C LEU A 187 9.90 -4.59 15.55
N PHE A 188 8.81 -4.76 14.81
CA PHE A 188 7.81 -3.72 14.59
C PHE A 188 6.65 -3.82 15.58
N LEU A 189 6.15 -5.06 15.81
CA LEU A 189 5.04 -5.30 16.72
C LEU A 189 5.13 -6.71 17.32
N ASP A 190 5.07 -6.78 18.64
CA ASP A 190 4.76 -7.97 19.42
C ASP A 190 3.49 -7.70 20.25
N PRO A 191 2.32 -8.13 19.80
CA PRO A 191 1.08 -7.90 20.56
C PRO A 191 0.82 -8.97 21.62
N GLY A 192 1.75 -9.91 21.83
CA GLY A 192 1.58 -11.06 22.71
C GLY A 192 0.84 -12.24 22.06
N PHE A 193 0.49 -12.14 20.80
CA PHE A 193 -0.15 -13.19 20.00
C PHE A 193 0.45 -13.24 18.57
N SER A 194 0.11 -14.29 17.80
CA SER A 194 0.56 -14.42 16.41
C SER A 194 -0.10 -13.37 15.53
N VAL A 195 0.70 -12.52 14.87
CA VAL A 195 0.23 -11.39 14.05
C VAL A 195 0.84 -11.41 12.65
N ILE A 196 0.01 -11.19 11.62
CA ILE A 196 0.41 -11.06 10.22
C ILE A 196 -0.39 -9.95 9.52
N ASP A 197 -0.10 -9.68 8.25
CA ASP A 197 -0.89 -8.84 7.34
C ASP A 197 -1.25 -7.48 7.94
N ALA A 198 -0.26 -6.65 8.21
CA ALA A 198 -0.50 -5.35 8.82
C ALA A 198 -0.35 -4.21 7.80
N VAL A 199 -1.25 -3.21 7.87
CA VAL A 199 -1.28 -2.03 7.01
C VAL A 199 -1.27 -0.76 7.84
N ILE A 200 -0.34 0.15 7.55
CA ILE A 200 -0.22 1.46 8.21
C ILE A 200 -1.13 2.46 7.53
N VAL A 201 -2.01 3.10 8.30
CA VAL A 201 -2.92 4.15 7.82
C VAL A 201 -2.63 5.45 8.57
N ARG A 202 -2.33 6.52 7.84
CA ARG A 202 -2.23 7.87 8.40
C ARG A 202 -3.58 8.55 8.34
N ARG A 203 -4.10 9.01 9.48
CA ARG A 203 -5.35 9.79 9.57
C ARG A 203 -5.08 11.29 9.61
N ALA A 204 -4.05 11.69 10.35
CA ALA A 204 -3.61 13.07 10.49
C ALA A 204 -2.12 13.14 10.87
N GLU A 205 -1.61 14.31 11.16
CA GLU A 205 -0.31 14.49 11.79
C GLU A 205 -0.31 13.82 13.17
N ASN A 206 0.69 12.97 13.43
CA ASN A 206 0.82 12.19 14.67
C ASN A 206 -0.42 11.33 15.03
N ASP A 207 -1.16 10.89 14.00
CA ASP A 207 -2.35 10.06 14.19
C ASP A 207 -2.38 8.93 13.16
N PHE A 208 -2.04 7.72 13.62
CA PHE A 208 -1.89 6.53 12.80
C PHE A 208 -2.74 5.38 13.33
N VAL A 209 -3.20 4.56 12.41
CA VAL A 209 -3.86 3.28 12.68
C VAL A 209 -3.08 2.17 12.00
N LEU A 210 -2.91 1.07 12.70
CA LEU A 210 -2.42 -0.17 12.14
C LEU A 210 -3.60 -1.14 12.05
N VAL A 211 -3.99 -1.50 10.84
CA VAL A 211 -4.93 -2.61 10.62
C VAL A 211 -4.09 -3.87 10.56
N LEU A 212 -4.43 -4.88 11.33
CA LEU A 212 -3.63 -6.10 11.48
C LEU A 212 -4.51 -7.36 11.59
N LYS A 213 -3.94 -8.49 11.25
CA LYS A 213 -4.59 -9.78 11.47
C LYS A 213 -4.06 -10.44 12.74
N ASP A 214 -4.95 -10.72 13.68
CA ASP A 214 -4.72 -11.74 14.70
C ASP A 214 -4.77 -13.12 14.04
N ASN A 215 -3.60 -13.74 13.90
CA ASN A 215 -3.49 -15.05 13.25
C ASN A 215 -3.62 -16.23 14.23
N THR A 216 -3.94 -15.95 15.48
CA THR A 216 -4.11 -16.98 16.52
C THR A 216 -5.33 -17.84 16.23
N ARG A 217 -5.18 -19.16 16.37
CA ARG A 217 -6.31 -20.08 16.28
C ARG A 217 -7.19 -20.02 17.55
N PRO A 218 -8.50 -20.09 17.41
CA PRO A 218 -9.28 -20.34 16.18
C PRO A 218 -9.67 -19.08 15.41
N GLU A 219 -9.44 -17.87 15.94
CA GLU A 219 -10.09 -16.64 15.50
C GLU A 219 -9.68 -16.19 14.11
N ARG A 220 -8.41 -15.85 13.91
CA ARG A 220 -7.90 -15.39 12.60
C ARG A 220 -8.76 -14.31 11.97
N ASN A 221 -8.84 -13.18 12.65
CA ASN A 221 -9.67 -12.03 12.31
C ASN A 221 -8.85 -10.75 12.29
N LEU A 222 -9.48 -9.65 11.87
CA LEU A 222 -8.83 -8.35 11.80
C LEU A 222 -9.11 -7.51 13.04
N LYS A 223 -8.09 -6.79 13.46
CA LYS A 223 -8.07 -5.84 14.58
C LYS A 223 -7.40 -4.55 14.14
N VAL A 224 -7.52 -3.51 14.93
CA VAL A 224 -6.77 -2.26 14.77
C VAL A 224 -5.98 -1.93 16.03
N ALA A 225 -4.88 -1.19 15.84
CA ALA A 225 -4.10 -0.56 16.90
C ALA A 225 -3.84 0.89 16.53
N PHE A 226 -3.55 1.73 17.53
CA PHE A 226 -3.37 3.18 17.34
C PHE A 226 -1.97 3.60 17.76
N GLY A 227 -1.41 4.60 17.06
CA GLY A 227 -0.08 5.13 17.31
C GLY A 227 0.06 6.59 16.88
N GLU A 228 1.11 7.25 17.39
CA GLU A 228 1.44 8.63 17.04
C GLU A 228 2.53 8.73 15.95
N SER A 229 3.05 7.59 15.52
CA SER A 229 4.10 7.47 14.51
C SER A 229 3.85 6.24 13.64
N PRO A 230 4.27 6.23 12.37
CA PRO A 230 4.13 5.05 11.50
C PRO A 230 4.99 3.85 11.96
N LEU A 231 5.92 4.08 12.87
CA LEU A 231 6.71 3.01 13.51
C LEU A 231 6.22 2.66 14.92
N GLY A 232 5.08 3.22 15.33
CA GLY A 232 4.54 3.03 16.67
C GLY A 232 5.20 3.93 17.73
N PRO A 233 5.12 3.62 19.05
CA PRO A 233 4.52 2.38 19.56
C PRO A 233 3.02 2.26 19.26
N TRP A 234 2.57 1.02 19.02
CA TRP A 234 1.19 0.70 18.74
C TRP A 234 0.48 0.27 20.03
N ASN A 235 -0.64 0.92 20.34
CA ASN A 235 -1.39 0.76 21.57
C ASN A 235 -2.87 0.49 21.30
N ASN A 236 -3.61 0.14 22.34
CA ASN A 236 -5.07 0.01 22.30
C ASN A 236 -5.54 -0.93 21.16
N ILE A 237 -4.95 -2.14 21.10
CA ILE A 237 -5.39 -3.15 20.14
C ILE A 237 -6.86 -3.46 20.41
N SER A 238 -7.69 -3.34 19.38
CA SER A 238 -9.14 -3.49 19.48
C SER A 238 -9.57 -4.94 19.66
N GLU A 239 -10.84 -5.12 20.03
CA GLU A 239 -11.54 -6.36 19.71
C GLU A 239 -11.64 -6.55 18.20
N PRO A 240 -11.88 -7.77 17.71
CA PRO A 240 -12.04 -8.04 16.28
C PRO A 240 -13.18 -7.24 15.66
N PHE A 241 -12.97 -6.69 14.48
CA PHE A 241 -14.03 -6.02 13.72
C PHE A 241 -14.52 -6.83 12.51
N THR A 242 -13.90 -7.98 12.24
CA THR A 242 -14.33 -8.93 11.20
C THR A 242 -14.70 -10.29 11.81
N GLY A 243 -15.36 -11.12 11.03
CA GLY A 243 -15.57 -12.53 11.36
C GLY A 243 -14.30 -13.38 11.28
N PHE A 244 -14.45 -14.69 11.50
CA PHE A 244 -13.37 -15.66 11.43
C PHE A 244 -12.84 -15.85 10.02
N LEU A 245 -11.56 -16.20 9.92
CA LEU A 245 -10.89 -16.59 8.69
C LEU A 245 -10.88 -15.48 7.64
N THR A 246 -10.55 -14.27 8.11
CA THR A 246 -10.30 -13.10 7.27
C THR A 246 -8.81 -12.73 7.32
N GLU A 247 -8.27 -12.22 6.22
CA GLU A 247 -6.85 -11.86 6.10
C GLU A 247 -6.62 -10.77 5.05
N GLY A 248 -5.38 -10.31 4.93
CA GLY A 248 -4.95 -9.44 3.86
C GLY A 248 -5.71 -8.11 3.79
N PRO A 249 -5.76 -7.32 4.87
CA PRO A 249 -6.43 -6.03 4.80
C PRO A 249 -5.71 -5.08 3.86
N THR A 250 -6.49 -4.30 3.09
CA THR A 250 -6.02 -3.10 2.40
C THR A 250 -7.02 -1.98 2.62
N VAL A 251 -6.53 -0.74 2.71
CA VAL A 251 -7.35 0.40 3.14
C VAL A 251 -7.41 1.44 2.04
N LEU A 252 -8.62 1.78 1.64
CA LEU A 252 -8.91 2.83 0.68
C LEU A 252 -9.59 4.00 1.39
N ASN A 253 -9.00 5.20 1.30
CA ASN A 253 -9.63 6.41 1.78
C ASN A 253 -10.48 7.03 0.66
N ILE A 254 -11.77 7.19 0.90
CA ILE A 254 -12.72 7.85 0.00
C ILE A 254 -13.44 8.97 0.77
N HIS A 255 -13.10 10.21 0.46
CA HIS A 255 -13.64 11.40 1.14
C HIS A 255 -13.35 11.39 2.64
N LYS A 256 -14.36 11.09 3.47
CA LYS A 256 -14.26 10.98 4.93
C LYS A 256 -14.28 9.56 5.44
N ASP A 257 -14.52 8.60 4.54
CA ASP A 257 -14.67 7.20 4.89
C ASP A 257 -13.40 6.42 4.54
N TYR A 258 -13.09 5.43 5.35
CA TYR A 258 -12.10 4.40 5.06
C TYR A 258 -12.82 3.10 4.75
N LEU A 259 -12.55 2.54 3.59
CA LEU A 259 -13.01 1.21 3.20
C LEU A 259 -11.86 0.24 3.45
N ILE A 260 -12.08 -0.75 4.29
CA ILE A 260 -11.10 -1.80 4.59
C ILE A 260 -11.56 -3.06 3.88
N TYR A 261 -10.86 -3.43 2.82
CA TYR A 261 -11.05 -4.68 2.09
C TYR A 261 -10.25 -5.79 2.72
N PHE A 262 -10.74 -7.02 2.66
CA PHE A 262 -10.06 -8.20 3.17
C PHE A 262 -10.49 -9.48 2.46
N ASP A 263 -9.58 -10.47 2.39
CA ASP A 263 -9.86 -11.80 1.85
C ASP A 263 -10.60 -12.65 2.89
N GLN A 264 -11.77 -13.11 2.52
CA GLN A 264 -12.53 -14.16 3.25
C GLN A 264 -12.10 -15.51 2.67
N TYR A 265 -10.91 -15.97 3.04
CA TYR A 265 -10.24 -17.07 2.34
C TYR A 265 -10.96 -18.42 2.42
N ARG A 266 -11.88 -18.62 3.37
CA ARG A 266 -12.70 -19.83 3.43
C ARG A 266 -13.77 -19.85 2.34
N THR A 267 -14.44 -18.73 2.10
CA THR A 267 -15.46 -18.59 1.05
C THR A 267 -14.86 -18.24 -0.29
N LYS A 268 -13.58 -17.83 -0.33
CA LYS A 268 -12.83 -17.37 -1.50
C LYS A 268 -13.44 -16.09 -2.12
N THR A 269 -13.99 -15.23 -1.28
CA THR A 269 -14.59 -13.95 -1.65
C THR A 269 -13.88 -12.81 -0.92
N TYR A 270 -14.09 -11.58 -1.38
CA TYR A 270 -13.72 -10.40 -0.63
C TYR A 270 -14.86 -9.93 0.26
N GLY A 271 -14.51 -9.45 1.45
CA GLY A 271 -15.37 -8.65 2.30
C GLY A 271 -14.83 -7.23 2.39
N ALA A 272 -15.68 -6.32 2.86
CA ALA A 272 -15.26 -4.98 3.21
C ALA A 272 -16.08 -4.39 4.34
N VAL A 273 -15.44 -3.53 5.11
CA VAL A 273 -16.10 -2.68 6.10
C VAL A 273 -15.81 -1.22 5.80
N ARG A 274 -16.75 -0.35 6.19
CA ARG A 274 -16.60 1.10 6.16
C ARG A 274 -16.46 1.63 7.58
N THR A 275 -15.54 2.58 7.77
CA THR A 275 -15.33 3.27 9.04
C THR A 275 -14.90 4.72 8.81
N GLN A 276 -15.13 5.61 9.78
CA GLN A 276 -14.60 6.98 9.79
C GLN A 276 -13.57 7.19 10.90
N ASP A 277 -13.59 6.33 11.92
CA ASP A 277 -12.84 6.51 13.16
C ASP A 277 -12.00 5.29 13.57
N PHE A 278 -12.15 4.16 12.89
CA PHE A 278 -11.56 2.86 13.23
C PHE A 278 -11.99 2.33 14.61
N ILE A 279 -13.16 2.77 15.06
CA ILE A 279 -13.83 2.31 16.29
C ILE A 279 -15.15 1.63 15.96
N LYS A 280 -15.90 2.22 15.02
CA LYS A 280 -17.16 1.68 14.51
C LYS A 280 -16.98 1.22 13.08
N PHE A 281 -17.44 0.03 12.80
CA PHE A 281 -17.30 -0.61 11.51
C PHE A 281 -18.66 -1.07 10.99
N ASP A 282 -19.00 -0.66 9.78
CA ASP A 282 -20.22 -1.10 9.08
C ASP A 282 -19.82 -2.07 7.97
N SER A 283 -20.35 -3.31 7.97
CA SER A 283 -20.14 -4.23 6.85
C SER A 283 -20.79 -3.68 5.59
N ILE A 284 -20.02 -3.67 4.51
CA ILE A 284 -20.46 -3.27 3.18
C ILE A 284 -20.25 -4.38 2.14
N ASP A 285 -20.20 -5.64 2.57
CA ASP A 285 -20.02 -6.80 1.68
C ASP A 285 -21.02 -6.82 0.53
N HIS A 286 -22.23 -6.33 0.75
CA HIS A 286 -23.29 -6.24 -0.25
C HIS A 286 -23.22 -5.01 -1.17
N GLU A 287 -22.36 -4.04 -0.84
CA GLU A 287 -22.15 -2.83 -1.63
C GLU A 287 -20.95 -2.98 -2.59
N ILE A 288 -20.07 -3.95 -2.35
CA ILE A 288 -18.87 -4.16 -3.15
C ILE A 288 -19.03 -5.27 -4.17
N ASN A 289 -18.32 -5.14 -5.28
CA ASN A 289 -18.18 -6.19 -6.29
C ASN A 289 -16.71 -6.35 -6.65
N VAL A 290 -16.06 -7.39 -6.11
CA VAL A 290 -14.67 -7.76 -6.42
C VAL A 290 -14.71 -9.07 -7.22
N PRO A 291 -14.09 -9.14 -8.41
CA PRO A 291 -14.06 -10.37 -9.22
C PRO A 291 -13.42 -11.55 -8.47
N ASP A 292 -13.98 -12.73 -8.66
CA ASP A 292 -13.51 -13.96 -8.03
C ASP A 292 -12.09 -14.35 -8.44
N GLY A 293 -11.42 -15.09 -7.55
CA GLY A 293 -10.10 -15.69 -7.79
C GLY A 293 -8.92 -14.78 -7.48
N HIS A 294 -9.16 -13.50 -7.27
CA HIS A 294 -8.15 -12.55 -6.82
C HIS A 294 -7.92 -12.66 -5.32
N LYS A 295 -6.67 -12.43 -4.90
CA LYS A 295 -6.22 -12.57 -3.52
C LYS A 295 -5.52 -11.30 -3.05
N HIS A 296 -5.29 -11.22 -1.77
CA HIS A 296 -4.58 -10.20 -1.00
C HIS A 296 -3.59 -9.38 -1.82
N GLY A 297 -3.70 -8.07 -1.74
CA GLY A 297 -2.82 -7.07 -2.35
C GLY A 297 -3.17 -5.68 -1.84
N THR A 298 -2.64 -4.66 -2.49
CA THR A 298 -2.78 -3.27 -2.04
C THR A 298 -3.62 -2.44 -3.00
N ILE A 299 -4.54 -1.64 -2.46
CA ILE A 299 -5.27 -0.63 -3.23
C ILE A 299 -4.47 0.67 -3.24
N PHE A 300 -4.28 1.24 -4.42
CA PHE A 300 -3.58 2.50 -4.64
C PHE A 300 -4.26 3.32 -5.73
N THR A 301 -3.89 4.58 -5.90
CA THR A 301 -4.44 5.45 -6.95
C THR A 301 -3.52 5.50 -8.16
N SER A 302 -4.12 5.57 -9.35
CA SER A 302 -3.43 5.81 -10.60
C SER A 302 -4.25 6.74 -11.50
N ASN A 303 -3.68 7.20 -12.61
CA ASN A 303 -4.36 8.07 -13.53
C ASN A 303 -4.94 7.32 -14.74
N LYS A 304 -5.83 7.98 -15.48
CA LYS A 304 -6.49 7.43 -16.66
C LYS A 304 -5.53 7.00 -17.75
N LYS A 305 -4.40 7.70 -17.90
CA LYS A 305 -3.40 7.39 -18.92
C LYS A 305 -2.79 6.00 -18.67
N ILE A 306 -2.31 5.77 -17.44
CA ILE A 306 -1.74 4.47 -17.05
C ILE A 306 -2.79 3.36 -17.19
N LEU A 307 -4.02 3.59 -16.75
CA LEU A 307 -5.09 2.59 -16.91
C LEU A 307 -5.32 2.22 -18.37
N ASN A 308 -5.39 3.22 -19.27
CA ASN A 308 -5.58 2.96 -20.70
C ASN A 308 -4.40 2.17 -21.31
N GLU A 309 -3.16 2.43 -20.87
CA GLU A 309 -1.99 1.69 -21.29
C GLU A 309 -2.02 0.23 -20.81
N LEU A 310 -2.42 0.00 -19.56
CA LEU A 310 -2.62 -1.36 -19.01
C LEU A 310 -3.70 -2.16 -19.77
N LEU A 311 -4.83 -1.53 -20.09
CA LEU A 311 -5.90 -2.18 -20.83
C LEU A 311 -5.45 -2.54 -22.25
N ARG A 312 -4.73 -1.64 -22.93
CA ARG A 312 -4.17 -1.90 -24.26
C ARG A 312 -3.14 -3.04 -24.25
N GLU A 313 -2.28 -3.06 -23.23
CA GLU A 313 -1.28 -4.13 -23.09
C GLU A 313 -1.97 -5.49 -22.89
N ALA A 314 -3.02 -5.53 -22.09
CA ALA A 314 -3.81 -6.76 -21.89
C ALA A 314 -4.50 -7.23 -23.18
N GLU A 315 -5.04 -6.31 -24.01
CA GLU A 315 -5.65 -6.65 -25.30
C GLU A 315 -4.63 -7.25 -26.29
N LEU A 316 -3.43 -6.66 -26.38
CA LEU A 316 -2.36 -7.13 -27.28
C LEU A 316 -1.83 -8.52 -26.92
N ASN A 317 -1.96 -8.94 -25.67
CA ASN A 317 -1.48 -10.26 -25.22
C ASN A 317 -2.60 -11.33 -25.17
N GLN A 318 -3.80 -11.04 -25.66
CA GLN A 318 -4.90 -12.00 -25.85
C GLN A 318 -4.99 -12.53 -27.28
N GLU A 319 -4.31 -11.92 -28.25
CA GLU A 319 -4.17 -12.37 -29.63
C GLU A 319 -3.00 -13.37 -29.79
#